data_8e3063efa8a398ba5ce7d152bde02fdb
#
_entry.id   8e3063efa8a398ba5ce7d152bde02fdb
#
_cell.length_a   1.000
_cell.length_b   1.000
_cell.length_c   1.000
_cell.angle_alpha   90.00
_cell.angle_beta   90.00
_cell.angle_gamma   90.00
#
_symmetry.space_group_name_H-M   'P 1'
#
loop_
_entity.id
_entity.type
_entity.pdbx_description
1 polymer ?
#
loop_
_entity_poly.entity_id
_entity_poly.type
_entity_poly.pdbx_seq_one_letter_code
_entity_poly.pdbx_strand_id
1 'polypeptide(L)'
;MIKIKSPVTWIGNKTSILHILYALFPIGCDRYVEPFGGSGAVLLGKPVPDKFEVFNDYNHNLVNLFRCMRDRPMEFIRELGFLSLNSRDDFAVLKKFFEKEEFTEDYLKAQLDLTEIMLPEVTAKEVRTLYSAARNDHDLRRAAMFLKLIRYSYSSGCKSFACQPFSLRTLFALVQDFAKRCENVVIENQDFETLIKHYDRPTTFTYCDPPYFTSEYVYDCGFTWEDHLRLYHALAVMKGKFLLSYNDCPEIRELYKEYNFFDFKRVHSMAQKYEAGKEFPELLVANYDLFERERQQPHQLTLFDSIDKPLDYEKILKENIVCRIKR
;
A
#
# COMPACT_ATOMS: atom_id res chain seq x y z
N MET A 1 13.16 -3.86 -17.54
CA MET A 1 11.83 -4.13 -16.95
C MET A 1 11.10 -2.80 -16.72
N ILE A 2 9.84 -2.71 -17.10
CA ILE A 2 9.05 -1.48 -16.95
C ILE A 2 8.65 -1.38 -15.48
N LYS A 3 9.13 -0.33 -14.80
CA LYS A 3 8.73 -0.02 -13.42
C LYS A 3 7.30 0.51 -13.46
N ILE A 4 6.34 -0.27 -12.96
CA ILE A 4 4.94 0.14 -12.91
C ILE A 4 4.75 1.13 -11.76
N LYS A 5 4.19 2.29 -12.08
CA LYS A 5 3.83 3.30 -11.09
C LYS A 5 2.40 3.07 -10.61
N SER A 6 2.17 3.25 -9.32
CA SER A 6 0.81 3.22 -8.81
C SER A 6 -0.05 4.33 -9.44
N PRO A 7 -1.28 4.01 -9.88
CA PRO A 7 -2.26 5.04 -10.27
C PRO A 7 -2.74 5.85 -9.08
N VAL A 8 -2.57 5.34 -7.86
CA VAL A 8 -3.00 5.95 -6.61
C VAL A 8 -1.81 6.57 -5.89
N THR A 9 -1.92 7.86 -5.55
CA THR A 9 -1.04 8.50 -4.58
C THR A 9 -1.61 8.28 -3.18
N TRP A 10 -0.77 7.94 -2.21
CA TRP A 10 -1.20 7.66 -0.83
C TRP A 10 -0.18 8.19 0.16
N ILE A 11 -0.63 8.56 1.36
CA ILE A 11 0.26 9.01 2.43
C ILE A 11 1.23 7.87 2.79
N GLY A 12 2.46 8.20 3.10
CA GLY A 12 3.46 7.18 3.47
C GLY A 12 4.07 6.41 2.30
N ASN A 13 3.79 6.78 1.05
CA ASN A 13 4.27 6.08 -0.15
C ASN A 13 5.78 5.81 -0.11
N LYS A 14 6.17 4.56 -0.37
CA LYS A 14 7.55 4.07 -0.32
C LYS A 14 8.33 4.17 -1.63
N THR A 15 7.81 4.87 -2.65
CA THR A 15 8.42 4.95 -3.98
C THR A 15 9.89 5.40 -3.95
N SER A 16 10.25 6.31 -3.05
CA SER A 16 11.63 6.83 -2.94
C SER A 16 12.64 5.84 -2.37
N ILE A 17 12.17 4.83 -1.60
CA ILE A 17 13.04 3.85 -0.93
C ILE A 17 12.91 2.43 -1.48
N LEU A 18 12.19 2.24 -2.59
CA LEU A 18 12.00 0.92 -3.21
C LEU A 18 13.33 0.20 -3.50
N HIS A 19 14.36 0.95 -3.87
CA HIS A 19 15.69 0.41 -4.15
C HIS A 19 16.35 -0.16 -2.88
N ILE A 20 16.12 0.45 -1.71
CA ILE A 20 16.56 -0.06 -0.40
C ILE A 20 15.77 -1.32 -0.07
N LEU A 21 14.43 -1.25 -0.13
CA LEU A 21 13.58 -2.36 0.22
C LEU A 21 13.89 -3.61 -0.61
N TYR A 22 13.98 -3.49 -1.94
CA TYR A 22 14.25 -4.66 -2.79
C TYR A 22 15.65 -5.24 -2.64
N ALA A 23 16.63 -4.43 -2.22
CA ALA A 23 17.97 -4.94 -1.89
C ALA A 23 17.95 -5.81 -0.64
N LEU A 24 17.06 -5.49 0.30
CA LEU A 24 16.92 -6.19 1.58
C LEU A 24 15.87 -7.31 1.57
N PHE A 25 15.09 -7.45 0.49
CA PHE A 25 14.10 -8.54 0.39
C PHE A 25 14.77 -9.90 0.46
N PRO A 26 14.18 -10.86 1.20
CA PRO A 26 14.76 -12.18 1.37
C PRO A 26 14.81 -12.96 0.05
N ILE A 27 15.61 -14.00 0.06
CA ILE A 27 15.66 -15.01 -1.01
C ILE A 27 14.91 -16.27 -0.58
N GLY A 28 14.56 -17.12 -1.54
CA GLY A 28 13.93 -18.42 -1.29
C GLY A 28 12.44 -18.34 -0.92
N CYS A 29 11.81 -17.18 -1.04
CA CYS A 29 10.36 -17.02 -0.90
C CYS A 29 9.70 -17.01 -2.29
N ASP A 30 8.53 -17.61 -2.39
CA ASP A 30 7.71 -17.64 -3.62
C ASP A 30 6.31 -17.07 -3.41
N ARG A 31 6.03 -16.59 -2.20
CA ARG A 31 4.78 -15.94 -1.79
C ARG A 31 5.08 -14.58 -1.18
N TYR A 32 4.35 -13.57 -1.62
CA TYR A 32 4.46 -12.19 -1.12
C TYR A 32 3.14 -11.72 -0.53
N VAL A 33 3.17 -11.16 0.67
CA VAL A 33 1.99 -10.61 1.36
C VAL A 33 2.28 -9.20 1.83
N GLU A 34 1.37 -8.27 1.53
CA GLU A 34 1.44 -6.85 1.92
C GLU A 34 0.18 -6.48 2.72
N PRO A 35 0.20 -6.59 4.07
CA PRO A 35 -0.96 -6.34 4.93
C PRO A 35 -1.41 -4.88 4.97
N PHE A 36 -0.47 -3.95 4.76
CA PHE A 36 -0.68 -2.50 4.77
C PHE A 36 -0.30 -1.94 3.40
N GLY A 37 -1.12 -2.20 2.40
CA GLY A 37 -0.74 -1.97 1.01
C GLY A 37 -0.69 -0.51 0.58
N GLY A 38 -1.58 0.34 1.12
CA GLY A 38 -1.63 1.76 0.79
C GLY A 38 -1.69 2.01 -0.72
N SER A 39 -0.71 2.71 -1.26
CA SER A 39 -0.62 2.96 -2.71
C SER A 39 -0.27 1.72 -3.55
N GLY A 40 0.09 0.59 -2.95
CA GLY A 40 0.61 -0.58 -3.66
C GLY A 40 2.00 -0.38 -4.28
N ALA A 41 2.73 0.66 -3.89
CA ALA A 41 3.99 1.03 -4.54
C ALA A 41 5.04 -0.08 -4.44
N VAL A 42 5.07 -0.82 -3.33
CA VAL A 42 6.04 -1.90 -3.12
C VAL A 42 5.68 -3.11 -3.98
N LEU A 43 4.43 -3.55 -3.97
CA LEU A 43 3.95 -4.64 -4.83
C LEU A 43 4.17 -4.34 -6.32
N LEU A 44 3.72 -3.15 -6.75
CA LEU A 44 3.75 -2.76 -8.18
C LEU A 44 5.16 -2.52 -8.71
N GLY A 45 6.04 -1.99 -7.87
CA GLY A 45 7.41 -1.69 -8.24
C GLY A 45 8.36 -2.88 -8.21
N LYS A 46 7.92 -4.07 -7.75
CA LYS A 46 8.76 -5.27 -7.72
C LYS A 46 9.25 -5.63 -9.13
N PRO A 47 10.56 -5.89 -9.28
CA PRO A 47 11.13 -6.23 -10.58
C PRO A 47 10.58 -7.52 -11.17
N VAL A 48 10.27 -8.49 -10.31
CA VAL A 48 9.73 -9.81 -10.67
C VAL A 48 8.58 -10.12 -9.70
N PRO A 49 7.37 -10.43 -10.20
CA PRO A 49 6.29 -10.93 -9.37
C PRO A 49 6.65 -12.28 -8.74
N ASP A 50 6.13 -12.54 -7.54
CA ASP A 50 6.18 -13.87 -6.95
C ASP A 50 5.09 -14.77 -7.54
N LYS A 51 5.19 -16.08 -7.32
CA LYS A 51 4.18 -17.04 -7.80
C LYS A 51 2.80 -16.78 -7.20
N PHE A 52 2.76 -16.24 -5.99
CA PHE A 52 1.54 -15.89 -5.29
C PHE A 52 1.73 -14.57 -4.56
N GLU A 53 0.86 -13.61 -4.82
CA GLU A 53 0.93 -12.27 -4.23
C GLU A 53 -0.42 -11.87 -3.64
N VAL A 54 -0.37 -11.28 -2.44
CA VAL A 54 -1.55 -10.76 -1.72
C VAL A 54 -1.32 -9.28 -1.41
N PHE A 55 -2.25 -8.47 -1.81
CA PHE A 55 -2.37 -7.07 -1.43
C PHE A 55 -3.55 -6.93 -0.47
N ASN A 56 -3.35 -6.24 0.63
CA ASN A 56 -4.41 -5.94 1.58
C ASN A 56 -4.32 -4.48 2.04
N ASP A 57 -5.46 -3.90 2.32
CA ASP A 57 -5.54 -2.66 3.08
C ASP A 57 -6.80 -2.67 3.94
N TYR A 58 -6.73 -2.01 5.09
CA TYR A 58 -7.88 -1.89 5.98
C TYR A 58 -8.92 -0.91 5.43
N ASN A 59 -8.49 0.07 4.62
CA ASN A 59 -9.38 1.05 4.01
C ASN A 59 -10.21 0.43 2.88
N HIS A 60 -11.47 0.18 3.18
CA HIS A 60 -12.44 -0.42 2.26
C HIS A 60 -12.58 0.35 0.93
N ASN A 61 -12.53 1.67 0.95
CA ASN A 61 -12.62 2.48 -0.27
C ASN A 61 -11.40 2.30 -1.16
N LEU A 62 -10.22 2.16 -0.56
CA LEU A 62 -8.98 1.90 -1.27
C LEU A 62 -8.99 0.51 -1.92
N VAL A 63 -9.43 -0.50 -1.17
CA VAL A 63 -9.55 -1.87 -1.68
C VAL A 63 -10.57 -1.94 -2.82
N ASN A 64 -11.75 -1.31 -2.67
CA ASN A 64 -12.73 -1.22 -3.74
C ASN A 64 -12.15 -0.55 -5.00
N LEU A 65 -11.39 0.53 -4.83
CA LEU A 65 -10.70 1.21 -5.93
C LEU A 65 -9.72 0.27 -6.65
N PHE A 66 -8.91 -0.48 -5.91
CA PHE A 66 -7.97 -1.44 -6.48
C PHE A 66 -8.68 -2.58 -7.22
N ARG A 67 -9.74 -3.15 -6.66
CA ARG A 67 -10.57 -4.19 -7.30
C ARG A 67 -11.19 -3.66 -8.60
N CYS A 68 -11.79 -2.47 -8.58
CA CYS A 68 -12.36 -1.85 -9.78
C CYS A 68 -11.32 -1.61 -10.88
N MET A 69 -10.14 -1.10 -10.53
CA MET A 69 -9.06 -0.89 -11.50
C MET A 69 -8.51 -2.19 -12.08
N ARG A 70 -8.45 -3.27 -11.30
CA ARG A 70 -7.99 -4.57 -11.77
C ARG A 70 -9.01 -5.26 -12.67
N ASP A 71 -10.25 -5.37 -12.20
CA ASP A 71 -11.25 -6.25 -12.79
C ASP A 71 -12.09 -5.58 -13.86
N ARG A 72 -12.25 -4.25 -13.78
CA ARG A 72 -13.08 -3.44 -14.69
C ARG A 72 -12.40 -2.15 -15.12
N PRO A 73 -11.18 -2.21 -15.66
CA PRO A 73 -10.38 -1.01 -15.95
C PRO A 73 -11.06 -0.05 -16.95
N MET A 74 -11.77 -0.57 -17.94
CA MET A 74 -12.42 0.25 -18.97
C MET A 74 -13.65 0.97 -18.40
N GLU A 75 -14.49 0.27 -17.67
CA GLU A 75 -15.68 0.83 -17.02
C GLU A 75 -15.28 1.86 -15.96
N PHE A 76 -14.21 1.59 -15.21
CA PHE A 76 -13.65 2.52 -14.24
C PHE A 76 -13.19 3.83 -14.90
N ILE A 77 -12.47 3.76 -16.00
CA ILE A 77 -12.01 4.93 -16.77
C ILE A 77 -13.23 5.70 -17.34
N ARG A 78 -14.22 4.98 -17.83
CA ARG A 78 -15.47 5.60 -18.31
C ARG A 78 -16.17 6.37 -17.20
N GLU A 79 -16.33 5.76 -16.04
CA GLU A 79 -16.97 6.40 -14.88
C GLU A 79 -16.22 7.65 -14.43
N LEU A 80 -14.89 7.62 -14.42
CA LEU A 80 -14.06 8.80 -14.17
C LEU A 80 -14.29 9.94 -15.15
N GLY A 81 -14.58 9.61 -16.41
CA GLY A 81 -14.86 10.60 -17.45
C GLY A 81 -16.16 11.38 -17.24
N PHE A 82 -17.15 10.81 -16.54
CA PHE A 82 -18.42 11.45 -16.23
C PHE A 82 -18.36 12.38 -15.00
N LEU A 83 -17.33 12.26 -14.17
CA LEU A 83 -17.18 13.09 -12.98
C LEU A 83 -16.36 14.33 -13.33
N SER A 84 -17.00 15.49 -13.46
CA SER A 84 -16.24 16.74 -13.49
C SER A 84 -15.82 17.12 -12.07
N LEU A 85 -14.54 17.28 -11.86
CA LEU A 85 -13.99 17.79 -10.62
C LEU A 85 -12.89 18.79 -10.95
N ASN A 86 -13.12 20.05 -10.61
CA ASN A 86 -12.09 21.07 -10.64
C ASN A 86 -12.42 22.22 -9.68
N SER A 87 -13.38 22.01 -8.76
CA SER A 87 -13.79 23.02 -7.81
C SER A 87 -13.59 22.60 -6.36
N ARG A 88 -13.44 23.58 -5.51
CA ARG A 88 -13.38 23.38 -4.05
C ARG A 88 -14.73 22.86 -3.51
N ASP A 89 -15.82 23.28 -4.12
CA ASP A 89 -17.18 22.90 -3.70
C ASP A 89 -17.44 21.42 -3.98
N ASP A 90 -17.06 20.94 -5.17
CA ASP A 90 -17.14 19.50 -5.49
C ASP A 90 -16.32 18.65 -4.56
N PHE A 91 -15.09 19.12 -4.22
CA PHE A 91 -14.26 18.46 -3.24
C PHE A 91 -14.93 18.38 -1.86
N ALA A 92 -15.57 19.47 -1.41
CA ALA A 92 -16.26 19.50 -0.13
C ALA A 92 -17.45 18.52 -0.10
N VAL A 93 -18.18 18.38 -1.21
CA VAL A 93 -19.25 17.39 -1.35
C VAL A 93 -18.72 15.97 -1.26
N LEU A 94 -17.65 15.64 -2.02
CA LEU A 94 -17.04 14.32 -1.96
C LEU A 94 -16.47 13.99 -0.58
N LYS A 95 -15.82 14.97 0.07
CA LYS A 95 -15.31 14.78 1.41
C LYS A 95 -16.42 14.41 2.40
N LYS A 96 -17.52 15.19 2.42
CA LYS A 96 -18.68 14.89 3.26
C LYS A 96 -19.29 13.51 2.98
N PHE A 97 -19.28 13.09 1.70
CA PHE A 97 -19.76 11.79 1.29
C PHE A 97 -18.97 10.64 1.92
N PHE A 98 -17.64 10.74 1.95
CA PHE A 98 -16.77 9.70 2.52
C PHE A 98 -16.61 9.77 4.04
N GLU A 99 -16.92 10.92 4.66
CA GLU A 99 -16.90 11.09 6.12
C GLU A 99 -18.17 10.54 6.81
N LYS A 100 -19.23 10.22 6.06
CA LYS A 100 -20.44 9.61 6.61
C LYS A 100 -20.22 8.12 6.88
N GLU A 101 -20.44 7.70 8.10
CA GLU A 101 -20.36 6.30 8.52
C GLU A 101 -21.38 5.40 7.83
N GLU A 102 -22.58 5.91 7.56
CA GLU A 102 -23.65 5.21 6.83
C GLU A 102 -23.73 5.73 5.40
N PHE A 103 -23.30 4.91 4.48
CA PHE A 103 -23.42 5.14 3.07
C PHE A 103 -24.65 4.41 2.52
N THR A 104 -25.76 5.10 2.43
CA THR A 104 -26.90 4.69 1.61
C THR A 104 -26.87 5.49 0.31
N GLU A 105 -26.53 4.85 -0.80
CA GLU A 105 -26.75 5.44 -2.11
C GLU A 105 -28.26 5.61 -2.32
N ASP A 106 -28.71 6.86 -2.44
CA ASP A 106 -30.12 7.15 -2.74
C ASP A 106 -30.56 6.44 -4.03
N TYR A 107 -29.65 6.28 -4.99
CA TYR A 107 -29.89 5.55 -6.22
C TYR A 107 -30.10 4.04 -5.99
N LEU A 108 -29.27 3.39 -5.17
CA LEU A 108 -29.43 1.97 -4.85
C LEU A 108 -30.70 1.74 -4.02
N LYS A 109 -31.00 2.64 -3.09
CA LYS A 109 -32.26 2.60 -2.32
C LYS A 109 -33.43 2.68 -3.25
N ALA A 110 -33.43 3.64 -4.18
CA ALA A 110 -34.49 3.77 -5.18
C ALA A 110 -34.64 2.53 -6.08
N GLN A 111 -33.50 1.89 -6.45
CA GLN A 111 -33.55 0.63 -7.22
C GLN A 111 -34.08 -0.55 -6.40
N LEU A 112 -33.73 -0.65 -5.12
CA LEU A 112 -34.26 -1.68 -4.23
C LEU A 112 -35.73 -1.47 -3.96
N ASP A 113 -36.17 -0.23 -3.77
CA ASP A 113 -37.56 0.12 -3.58
C ASP A 113 -38.40 -0.19 -4.85
N LEU A 114 -37.87 0.13 -6.04
CA LEU A 114 -38.47 -0.25 -7.33
C LEU A 114 -38.56 -1.77 -7.50
N THR A 115 -37.53 -2.50 -7.08
CA THR A 115 -37.50 -3.96 -7.14
C THR A 115 -38.59 -4.57 -6.27
N GLU A 116 -38.81 -4.02 -5.08
CA GLU A 116 -39.93 -4.45 -4.19
C GLU A 116 -41.33 -4.19 -4.76
N ILE A 117 -41.45 -3.12 -5.55
CA ILE A 117 -42.72 -2.77 -6.20
C ILE A 117 -42.98 -3.64 -7.44
N MET A 118 -41.94 -3.96 -8.20
CA MET A 118 -42.05 -4.60 -9.52
C MET A 118 -41.96 -6.12 -9.52
N LEU A 119 -41.37 -6.72 -8.49
CA LEU A 119 -41.13 -8.16 -8.44
C LEU A 119 -41.89 -8.85 -7.30
N PRO A 120 -42.20 -10.15 -7.45
CA PRO A 120 -42.75 -10.94 -6.35
C PRO A 120 -41.81 -10.92 -5.14
N GLU A 121 -42.37 -10.96 -3.93
CA GLU A 121 -41.63 -10.82 -2.65
C GLU A 121 -40.39 -11.71 -2.54
N VAL A 122 -40.47 -12.97 -2.96
CA VAL A 122 -39.33 -13.91 -2.93
C VAL A 122 -38.23 -13.45 -3.87
N THR A 123 -38.56 -13.06 -5.08
CA THR A 123 -37.61 -12.58 -6.11
C THR A 123 -37.01 -11.25 -5.71
N ALA A 124 -37.79 -10.34 -5.14
CA ALA A 124 -37.33 -9.05 -4.63
C ALA A 124 -36.29 -9.26 -3.50
N LYS A 125 -36.51 -10.22 -2.60
CA LYS A 125 -35.59 -10.57 -1.53
C LYS A 125 -34.28 -11.16 -2.06
N GLU A 126 -34.32 -12.04 -3.05
CA GLU A 126 -33.13 -12.58 -3.72
C GLU A 126 -32.34 -11.49 -4.43
N VAL A 127 -32.99 -10.64 -5.20
CA VAL A 127 -32.37 -9.51 -5.88
C VAL A 127 -31.73 -8.56 -4.87
N ARG A 128 -32.41 -8.24 -3.77
CA ARG A 128 -31.86 -7.39 -2.70
C ARG A 128 -30.61 -8.02 -2.10
N THR A 129 -30.61 -9.33 -1.85
CA THR A 129 -29.44 -10.07 -1.33
C THR A 129 -28.29 -10.03 -2.32
N LEU A 130 -28.55 -10.25 -3.61
CA LEU A 130 -27.55 -10.18 -4.67
C LEU A 130 -26.97 -8.77 -4.83
N TYR A 131 -27.82 -7.74 -4.83
CA TYR A 131 -27.35 -6.35 -4.91
C TYR A 131 -26.56 -5.93 -3.67
N SER A 132 -26.95 -6.38 -2.49
CA SER A 132 -26.22 -6.11 -1.26
C SER A 132 -24.86 -6.81 -1.22
N ALA A 133 -24.77 -8.02 -1.75
CA ALA A 133 -23.51 -8.76 -1.89
C ALA A 133 -22.60 -8.17 -2.99
N ALA A 134 -23.18 -7.86 -4.16
CA ALA A 134 -22.44 -7.25 -5.28
C ALA A 134 -21.92 -5.84 -4.98
N ARG A 135 -22.61 -5.13 -4.08
CA ARG A 135 -22.26 -3.77 -3.68
C ARG A 135 -20.91 -3.65 -2.97
N ASN A 136 -20.48 -4.69 -2.28
CA ASN A 136 -19.25 -4.65 -1.51
C ASN A 136 -18.01 -4.88 -2.36
N ASP A 137 -18.13 -5.40 -3.59
CA ASP A 137 -16.97 -5.87 -4.33
C ASP A 137 -16.51 -5.00 -5.51
N HIS A 138 -17.38 -4.25 -6.18
CA HIS A 138 -17.00 -3.46 -7.37
C HIS A 138 -17.89 -2.23 -7.59
N ASP A 139 -17.95 -1.34 -6.62
CA ASP A 139 -18.64 -0.06 -6.78
C ASP A 139 -17.76 0.93 -7.59
N LEU A 140 -17.93 0.91 -8.90
CA LEU A 140 -17.18 1.73 -9.85
C LEU A 140 -17.32 3.24 -9.60
N ARG A 141 -18.52 3.69 -9.29
CA ARG A 141 -18.78 5.11 -9.05
C ARG A 141 -18.09 5.60 -7.79
N ARG A 142 -18.21 4.83 -6.71
CA ARG A 142 -17.51 5.09 -5.45
C ARG A 142 -15.99 5.07 -5.63
N ALA A 143 -15.46 4.10 -6.38
CA ALA A 143 -14.03 4.01 -6.70
C ALA A 143 -13.55 5.24 -7.48
N ALA A 144 -14.30 5.68 -8.49
CA ALA A 144 -13.99 6.87 -9.28
C ALA A 144 -14.02 8.15 -8.43
N MET A 145 -15.05 8.31 -7.60
CA MET A 145 -15.17 9.42 -6.66
C MET A 145 -14.02 9.44 -5.65
N PHE A 146 -13.66 8.27 -5.12
CA PHE A 146 -12.56 8.15 -4.15
C PHE A 146 -11.21 8.50 -4.78
N LEU A 147 -10.91 8.01 -5.99
CA LEU A 147 -9.69 8.39 -6.69
C LEU A 147 -9.62 9.90 -6.92
N LYS A 148 -10.73 10.54 -7.29
CA LYS A 148 -10.79 11.99 -7.45
C LYS A 148 -10.56 12.72 -6.13
N LEU A 149 -11.18 12.28 -5.04
CA LEU A 149 -10.94 12.84 -3.70
C LEU A 149 -9.45 12.79 -3.33
N ILE A 150 -8.80 11.64 -3.52
CA ILE A 150 -7.35 11.48 -3.27
C ILE A 150 -6.55 12.46 -4.12
N ARG A 151 -6.81 12.52 -5.43
CA ARG A 151 -6.06 13.34 -6.38
C ARG A 151 -6.19 14.83 -6.15
N TYR A 152 -7.35 15.30 -5.71
CA TYR A 152 -7.60 16.71 -5.43
C TYR A 152 -7.37 17.10 -3.97
N SER A 153 -6.80 16.20 -3.18
CA SER A 153 -6.42 16.48 -1.80
C SER A 153 -4.96 16.88 -1.67
N TYR A 154 -4.68 17.75 -0.70
CA TYR A 154 -3.31 18.06 -0.33
C TYR A 154 -2.63 16.80 0.21
N SER A 155 -1.47 16.47 -0.37
CA SER A 155 -0.67 15.28 -0.01
C SER A 155 -1.42 13.96 -0.03
N SER A 156 -2.52 13.88 -0.81
CA SER A 156 -3.38 12.69 -0.91
C SER A 156 -4.05 12.26 0.41
N GLY A 157 -4.15 13.19 1.36
CA GLY A 157 -4.69 12.91 2.70
C GLY A 157 -6.21 13.03 2.81
N CYS A 158 -6.94 13.31 1.73
CA CYS A 158 -8.41 13.46 1.69
C CYS A 158 -8.99 14.55 2.61
N LYS A 159 -8.16 15.32 3.33
CA LYS A 159 -8.58 16.28 4.35
C LYS A 159 -8.76 17.71 3.83
N SER A 160 -7.93 18.15 2.90
CA SER A 160 -7.95 19.52 2.36
C SER A 160 -7.75 19.53 0.86
N PHE A 161 -8.41 20.47 0.18
CA PHE A 161 -8.35 20.63 -1.27
C PHE A 161 -6.98 21.11 -1.74
N ALA A 162 -6.47 20.49 -2.81
CA ALA A 162 -5.32 20.97 -3.57
C ALA A 162 -5.62 20.85 -5.07
N CYS A 163 -5.48 21.95 -5.78
CA CYS A 163 -5.62 21.92 -7.24
C CYS A 163 -4.38 21.27 -7.86
N GLN A 164 -4.50 20.00 -8.23
CA GLN A 164 -3.44 19.26 -8.94
C GLN A 164 -3.89 18.94 -10.37
N PRO A 165 -2.97 18.98 -11.35
CA PRO A 165 -3.30 18.59 -12.71
C PRO A 165 -3.77 17.12 -12.76
N PHE A 166 -4.90 16.90 -13.39
CA PHE A 166 -5.47 15.58 -13.59
C PHE A 166 -5.61 15.28 -15.08
N SER A 167 -4.83 14.33 -15.58
CA SER A 167 -4.89 13.89 -16.96
C SER A 167 -5.50 12.49 -17.05
N LEU A 168 -6.70 12.38 -17.61
CA LEU A 168 -7.35 11.10 -17.88
C LEU A 168 -6.50 10.22 -18.80
N ARG A 169 -5.80 10.82 -19.78
CA ARG A 169 -4.93 10.07 -20.70
C ARG A 169 -3.78 9.37 -19.97
N THR A 170 -3.12 10.10 -19.06
CA THR A 170 -2.04 9.53 -18.25
C THR A 170 -2.56 8.47 -17.29
N LEU A 171 -3.72 8.72 -16.69
CA LEU A 171 -4.34 7.79 -15.77
C LEU A 171 -4.79 6.50 -16.47
N PHE A 172 -5.31 6.62 -17.70
CA PHE A 172 -5.68 5.45 -18.51
C PHE A 172 -4.51 4.46 -18.66
N ALA A 173 -3.34 4.95 -19.04
CA ALA A 173 -2.15 4.10 -19.17
C ALA A 173 -1.77 3.45 -17.81
N LEU A 174 -1.79 4.23 -16.72
CA LEU A 174 -1.48 3.69 -15.38
C LEU A 174 -2.47 2.62 -14.92
N VAL A 175 -3.75 2.79 -15.20
CA VAL A 175 -4.80 1.80 -14.85
C VAL A 175 -4.65 0.52 -15.67
N GLN A 176 -4.32 0.63 -16.96
CA GLN A 176 -4.05 -0.54 -17.81
C GLN A 176 -2.82 -1.33 -17.34
N ASP A 177 -1.73 -0.64 -17.03
CA ASP A 177 -0.51 -1.26 -16.50
C ASP A 177 -0.79 -1.92 -15.13
N PHE A 178 -1.57 -1.25 -14.28
CA PHE A 178 -2.02 -1.77 -12.98
C PHE A 178 -2.84 -3.05 -13.15
N ALA A 179 -3.87 -3.03 -14.00
CA ALA A 179 -4.75 -4.16 -14.23
C ALA A 179 -3.95 -5.39 -14.68
N LYS A 180 -3.05 -5.20 -15.64
CA LYS A 180 -2.15 -6.27 -16.13
C LYS A 180 -1.21 -6.79 -15.04
N ARG A 181 -0.64 -5.88 -14.22
CA ARG A 181 0.29 -6.27 -13.13
C ARG A 181 -0.42 -7.05 -12.02
N CYS A 182 -1.67 -6.67 -11.73
CA CYS A 182 -2.44 -7.23 -10.62
C CYS A 182 -3.39 -8.37 -11.03
N GLU A 183 -3.34 -8.84 -12.27
CA GLU A 183 -4.25 -9.88 -12.79
C GLU A 183 -4.33 -11.11 -11.88
N ASN A 184 -3.19 -11.55 -11.34
CA ASN A 184 -3.09 -12.71 -10.46
C ASN A 184 -2.87 -12.36 -8.98
N VAL A 185 -3.00 -11.08 -8.60
CA VAL A 185 -2.86 -10.62 -7.21
C VAL A 185 -4.17 -10.81 -6.47
N VAL A 186 -4.13 -11.48 -5.33
CA VAL A 186 -5.27 -11.54 -4.41
C VAL A 186 -5.40 -10.19 -3.72
N ILE A 187 -6.58 -9.56 -3.81
CA ILE A 187 -6.86 -8.27 -3.16
C ILE A 187 -7.85 -8.49 -2.03
N GLU A 188 -7.37 -8.31 -0.80
CA GLU A 188 -8.11 -8.51 0.45
C GLU A 188 -8.47 -7.19 1.13
N ASN A 189 -9.48 -7.25 2.00
CA ASN A 189 -9.86 -6.17 2.91
C ASN A 189 -10.09 -6.76 4.29
N GLN A 190 -9.01 -7.12 4.94
CA GLN A 190 -9.04 -7.81 6.24
C GLN A 190 -8.18 -7.06 7.26
N ASP A 191 -8.44 -7.32 8.55
CA ASP A 191 -7.52 -6.97 9.62
C ASP A 191 -6.16 -7.65 9.39
N PHE A 192 -5.07 -6.93 9.66
CA PHE A 192 -3.71 -7.38 9.37
C PHE A 192 -3.34 -8.68 10.09
N GLU A 193 -3.80 -8.85 11.34
CA GLU A 193 -3.50 -10.05 12.13
C GLU A 193 -4.16 -11.30 11.53
N THR A 194 -5.43 -11.17 11.14
CA THR A 194 -6.18 -12.22 10.45
C THR A 194 -5.52 -12.56 9.12
N LEU A 195 -5.12 -11.55 8.35
CA LEU A 195 -4.45 -11.74 7.06
C LEU A 195 -3.11 -12.46 7.20
N ILE A 196 -2.23 -11.98 8.10
CA ILE A 196 -0.92 -12.58 8.35
C ILE A 196 -1.10 -14.05 8.72
N LYS A 197 -1.96 -14.37 9.67
CA LYS A 197 -2.25 -15.73 10.10
C LYS A 197 -2.77 -16.62 8.96
N HIS A 198 -3.62 -16.05 8.09
CA HIS A 198 -4.23 -16.79 6.98
C HIS A 198 -3.19 -17.18 5.91
N TYR A 199 -2.27 -16.28 5.58
CA TYR A 199 -1.32 -16.43 4.47
C TYR A 199 0.08 -16.89 4.91
N ASP A 200 0.37 -17.00 6.21
CA ASP A 200 1.67 -17.41 6.72
C ASP A 200 2.00 -18.87 6.34
N ARG A 201 3.13 -19.03 5.65
CA ARG A 201 3.75 -20.32 5.27
C ARG A 201 5.28 -20.15 5.33
N PRO A 202 6.07 -21.22 5.44
CA PRO A 202 7.53 -21.13 5.47
C PRO A 202 8.15 -20.42 4.26
N THR A 203 7.47 -20.40 3.10
CA THR A 203 7.91 -19.72 1.88
C THR A 203 7.29 -18.34 1.70
N THR A 204 6.51 -17.85 2.68
CA THR A 204 5.90 -16.53 2.62
C THR A 204 6.89 -15.45 3.06
N PHE A 205 6.96 -14.38 2.28
CA PHE A 205 7.57 -13.12 2.67
C PHE A 205 6.47 -12.06 2.87
N THR A 206 6.40 -11.50 4.07
CA THR A 206 5.44 -10.47 4.43
C THR A 206 6.15 -9.12 4.59
N TYR A 207 5.72 -8.12 3.81
CA TYR A 207 6.18 -6.74 3.98
C TYR A 207 5.12 -5.93 4.71
N CYS A 208 5.46 -5.41 5.88
CA CYS A 208 4.59 -4.60 6.73
C CYS A 208 5.02 -3.14 6.76
N ASP A 209 4.08 -2.24 6.48
CA ASP A 209 4.25 -0.79 6.55
C ASP A 209 3.05 -0.17 7.30
N PRO A 210 2.92 -0.44 8.61
CA PRO A 210 1.81 0.05 9.41
C PRO A 210 1.88 1.57 9.59
N PRO A 211 0.81 2.21 10.10
CA PRO A 211 0.90 3.58 10.62
C PRO A 211 2.05 3.70 11.61
N TYR A 212 2.90 4.72 11.44
CA TYR A 212 4.09 4.88 12.27
C TYR A 212 3.74 5.37 13.67
N PHE A 213 4.44 4.85 14.66
CA PHE A 213 4.29 5.27 16.05
C PHE A 213 4.47 6.79 16.19
N THR A 214 3.61 7.46 16.95
CA THR A 214 3.48 8.91 17.11
C THR A 214 2.93 9.68 15.89
N SER A 215 2.65 9.02 14.78
CA SER A 215 2.05 9.64 13.59
C SER A 215 0.78 8.94 13.10
N GLU A 216 0.19 8.07 13.91
CA GLU A 216 -1.01 7.28 13.60
C GLU A 216 -2.22 8.17 13.26
N TYR A 217 -2.31 9.36 13.87
CA TYR A 217 -3.36 10.35 13.63
C TYR A 217 -3.40 10.89 12.19
N VAL A 218 -2.33 10.65 11.42
CA VAL A 218 -2.27 11.02 10.00
C VAL A 218 -3.17 10.10 9.17
N TYR A 219 -3.33 8.85 9.63
CA TYR A 219 -4.17 7.85 9.02
C TYR A 219 -5.49 7.75 9.78
N ASP A 220 -6.62 7.90 9.11
CA ASP A 220 -7.96 7.80 9.69
C ASP A 220 -8.39 6.33 9.97
N CYS A 221 -7.49 5.53 10.53
CA CYS A 221 -7.73 4.09 10.76
C CYS A 221 -7.81 3.70 12.24
N GLY A 222 -7.64 4.67 13.15
CA GLY A 222 -7.71 4.40 14.59
C GLY A 222 -6.63 3.45 15.11
N PHE A 223 -5.49 3.36 14.44
CA PHE A 223 -4.39 2.49 14.85
C PHE A 223 -3.80 2.96 16.19
N THR A 224 -3.68 2.07 17.16
CA THR A 224 -3.29 2.37 18.53
C THR A 224 -2.04 1.61 18.95
N TRP A 225 -1.52 1.88 20.16
CA TRP A 225 -0.41 1.10 20.72
C TRP A 225 -0.74 -0.39 20.87
N GLU A 226 -1.97 -0.73 21.19
CA GLU A 226 -2.45 -2.11 21.23
C GLU A 226 -2.33 -2.78 19.86
N ASP A 227 -2.55 -2.05 18.77
CA ASP A 227 -2.38 -2.59 17.42
C ASP A 227 -0.91 -2.80 17.07
N HIS A 228 0.02 -1.96 17.57
CA HIS A 228 1.46 -2.22 17.45
C HIS A 228 1.86 -3.50 18.19
N LEU A 229 1.31 -3.75 19.37
CA LEU A 229 1.52 -4.99 20.13
C LEU A 229 0.90 -6.21 19.42
N ARG A 230 -0.32 -6.08 18.89
CA ARG A 230 -0.96 -7.13 18.09
C ARG A 230 -0.10 -7.50 16.88
N LEU A 231 0.43 -6.50 16.18
CA LEU A 231 1.32 -6.72 15.03
C LEU A 231 2.59 -7.45 15.45
N TYR A 232 3.23 -7.00 16.53
CA TYR A 232 4.40 -7.70 17.08
C TYR A 232 4.11 -9.17 17.37
N HIS A 233 3.01 -9.47 18.07
CA HIS A 233 2.63 -10.86 18.39
C HIS A 233 2.31 -11.68 17.15
N ALA A 234 1.65 -11.10 16.14
CA ALA A 234 1.38 -11.78 14.89
C ALA A 234 2.67 -12.14 14.14
N LEU A 235 3.65 -11.22 14.12
CA LEU A 235 4.95 -11.43 13.47
C LEU A 235 5.85 -12.41 14.25
N ALA A 236 5.78 -12.41 15.59
CA ALA A 236 6.60 -13.27 16.44
C ALA A 236 6.30 -14.76 16.27
N VAL A 237 5.06 -15.11 15.88
CA VAL A 237 4.65 -16.52 15.68
C VAL A 237 4.70 -16.98 14.22
N MET A 238 5.13 -16.11 13.31
CA MET A 238 5.19 -16.43 11.88
C MET A 238 6.20 -17.52 11.57
N LYS A 239 5.85 -18.36 10.59
CA LYS A 239 6.73 -19.38 9.98
C LYS A 239 7.54 -18.81 8.82
N GLY A 240 7.00 -17.79 8.19
CA GLY A 240 7.61 -17.09 7.06
C GLY A 240 8.60 -16.01 7.47
N LYS A 241 9.11 -15.30 6.47
CA LYS A 241 10.00 -14.15 6.66
C LYS A 241 9.17 -12.86 6.64
N PHE A 242 9.56 -11.87 7.48
CA PHE A 242 8.95 -10.54 7.41
C PHE A 242 9.99 -9.43 7.33
N LEU A 243 9.62 -8.33 6.68
CA LEU A 243 10.30 -7.04 6.72
C LEU A 243 9.28 -5.97 7.13
N LEU A 244 9.58 -5.23 8.17
CA LEU A 244 8.71 -4.25 8.78
C LEU A 244 9.36 -2.87 8.70
N SER A 245 8.62 -1.85 8.23
CA SER A 245 9.05 -0.45 8.19
C SER A 245 8.47 0.33 9.35
N TYR A 246 9.30 1.14 10.03
CA TYR A 246 8.88 2.09 11.06
C TYR A 246 9.72 3.36 11.07
N ASN A 247 9.23 4.39 11.77
CA ASN A 247 10.09 5.46 12.26
C ASN A 247 11.03 4.92 13.35
N ASP A 248 12.27 5.40 13.34
CA ASP A 248 13.23 5.03 14.36
C ASP A 248 12.91 5.75 15.67
N CYS A 249 12.46 5.00 16.67
CA CYS A 249 12.18 5.47 18.01
C CYS A 249 12.48 4.39 19.07
N PRO A 250 12.73 4.82 20.34
CA PRO A 250 13.10 3.89 21.40
C PRO A 250 12.06 2.80 21.67
N GLU A 251 10.78 3.14 21.57
CA GLU A 251 9.66 2.24 21.84
C GLU A 251 9.62 1.08 20.83
N ILE A 252 9.80 1.38 19.56
CA ILE A 252 9.83 0.37 18.50
C ILE A 252 11.11 -0.46 18.58
N ARG A 253 12.26 0.16 18.88
CA ARG A 253 13.52 -0.58 19.07
C ARG A 253 13.45 -1.55 20.26
N GLU A 254 12.83 -1.15 21.35
CA GLU A 254 12.66 -2.04 22.52
C GLU A 254 11.67 -3.17 22.19
N LEU A 255 10.56 -2.87 21.51
CA LEU A 255 9.56 -3.86 21.14
C LEU A 255 10.13 -4.97 20.23
N TYR A 256 11.00 -4.60 19.29
CA TYR A 256 11.56 -5.52 18.29
C TYR A 256 13.04 -5.88 18.54
N LYS A 257 13.58 -5.67 19.74
CA LYS A 257 15.02 -5.82 20.07
C LYS A 257 15.65 -7.18 19.73
N GLU A 258 14.84 -8.23 19.59
CA GLU A 258 15.31 -9.58 19.26
C GLU A 258 15.49 -9.82 17.75
N TYR A 259 15.16 -8.83 16.92
CA TYR A 259 15.20 -8.92 15.46
C TYR A 259 16.36 -8.14 14.85
N ASN A 260 16.60 -8.35 13.57
CA ASN A 260 17.64 -7.65 12.83
C ASN A 260 17.16 -6.26 12.40
N PHE A 261 17.99 -5.24 12.60
CA PHE A 261 17.71 -3.86 12.24
C PHE A 261 18.54 -3.39 11.06
N PHE A 262 17.95 -2.51 10.25
CA PHE A 262 18.66 -1.72 9.25
C PHE A 262 18.19 -0.26 9.36
N ASP A 263 19.13 0.62 9.72
CA ASP A 263 18.88 2.05 9.91
C ASP A 263 19.18 2.81 8.63
N PHE A 264 18.28 3.71 8.26
CA PHE A 264 18.51 4.65 7.15
C PHE A 264 17.80 5.97 7.39
N LYS A 265 18.17 6.96 6.60
CA LYS A 265 17.55 8.27 6.66
C LYS A 265 16.76 8.54 5.39
N ARG A 266 15.60 9.10 5.54
CA ARG A 266 14.73 9.47 4.43
C ARG A 266 14.46 10.96 4.43
N VAL A 267 14.53 11.56 3.25
CA VAL A 267 14.09 12.94 3.04
C VAL A 267 12.62 12.92 2.63
N HIS A 268 11.75 13.48 3.47
CA HIS A 268 10.33 13.61 3.16
C HIS A 268 10.07 14.81 2.26
N SER A 269 9.45 14.58 1.11
CA SER A 269 9.12 15.65 0.13
C SER A 269 8.23 16.75 0.70
N MET A 270 7.40 16.45 1.70
CA MET A 270 6.54 17.42 2.38
C MET A 270 7.33 18.31 3.34
N ALA A 271 8.26 17.75 4.09
CA ALA A 271 9.09 18.52 5.00
C ALA A 271 10.02 19.47 4.25
N GLN A 272 10.43 19.14 3.03
CA GLN A 272 11.26 20.02 2.20
C GLN A 272 10.63 21.38 1.87
N LYS A 273 9.29 21.50 1.93
CA LYS A 273 8.61 22.80 1.76
C LYS A 273 8.81 23.75 2.93
N TYR A 274 9.10 23.21 4.12
CA TYR A 274 9.25 23.98 5.35
C TYR A 274 10.69 23.98 5.85
N GLU A 275 11.40 22.87 5.69
CA GLU A 275 12.80 22.69 6.10
C GLU A 275 13.52 21.86 5.03
N ALA A 276 14.20 22.56 4.11
CA ALA A 276 14.92 21.91 3.03
C ALA A 276 16.01 20.97 3.57
N GLY A 277 15.98 19.72 3.12
CA GLY A 277 17.00 18.73 3.49
C GLY A 277 16.78 18.03 4.83
N LYS A 278 15.67 18.27 5.53
CA LYS A 278 15.38 17.56 6.78
C LYS A 278 15.27 16.05 6.54
N GLU A 279 16.14 15.31 7.19
CA GLU A 279 16.17 13.86 7.18
C GLU A 279 15.38 13.31 8.37
N PHE A 280 14.62 12.27 8.12
CA PHE A 280 13.88 11.53 9.16
C PHE A 280 14.51 10.15 9.30
N PRO A 281 14.86 9.73 10.53
CA PRO A 281 15.37 8.40 10.77
C PRO A 281 14.25 7.38 10.56
N GLU A 282 14.51 6.37 9.76
CA GLU A 282 13.62 5.23 9.50
C GLU A 282 14.34 3.93 9.83
N LEU A 283 13.57 2.95 10.26
CA LEU A 283 14.02 1.66 10.71
C LEU A 283 13.35 0.55 9.89
N LEU A 284 14.13 -0.43 9.46
CA LEU A 284 13.62 -1.69 8.95
C LEU A 284 13.96 -2.80 9.94
N VAL A 285 12.97 -3.65 10.20
CA VAL A 285 13.08 -4.77 11.15
C VAL A 285 12.77 -6.07 10.42
N ALA A 286 13.61 -7.12 10.62
CA ALA A 286 13.43 -8.39 9.95
C ALA A 286 13.75 -9.59 10.85
N ASN A 287 13.05 -10.72 10.65
CA ASN A 287 13.33 -12.00 11.31
C ASN A 287 14.34 -12.88 10.54
N TYR A 288 15.01 -12.31 9.55
CA TYR A 288 16.00 -12.99 8.73
C TYR A 288 17.24 -12.10 8.54
N ASP A 289 18.30 -12.66 8.01
CA ASP A 289 19.53 -11.93 7.69
C ASP A 289 19.32 -10.96 6.52
N LEU A 290 19.30 -9.66 6.83
CA LEU A 290 19.07 -8.58 5.86
C LEU A 290 20.11 -8.52 4.73
N PHE A 291 21.30 -9.07 4.95
CA PHE A 291 22.39 -9.06 3.96
C PHE A 291 22.51 -10.39 3.19
N GLU A 292 21.55 -11.30 3.35
CA GLU A 292 21.54 -12.61 2.69
C GLU A 292 21.71 -12.50 1.16
N ARG A 293 21.00 -11.55 0.55
CA ARG A 293 21.05 -11.28 -0.90
C ARG A 293 22.41 -10.72 -1.33
N GLU A 294 22.95 -9.80 -0.57
CA GLU A 294 24.23 -9.16 -0.87
C GLU A 294 25.40 -10.17 -0.76
N ARG A 295 25.35 -11.08 0.24
CA ARG A 295 26.38 -12.14 0.38
C ARG A 295 26.43 -13.12 -0.79
N GLN A 296 25.33 -13.27 -1.52
CA GLN A 296 25.28 -14.15 -2.70
C GLN A 296 25.74 -13.48 -3.98
N GLN A 297 26.00 -12.17 -3.96
CA GLN A 297 26.51 -11.46 -5.13
C GLN A 297 28.04 -11.58 -5.18
N PRO A 298 28.61 -11.78 -6.38
CA PRO A 298 30.05 -11.73 -6.53
C PRO A 298 30.55 -10.30 -6.27
N HIS A 299 31.41 -10.14 -5.27
CA HIS A 299 32.07 -8.87 -4.97
C HIS A 299 33.40 -8.78 -5.64
N GLN A 300 33.66 -7.69 -6.36
CA GLN A 300 34.97 -7.40 -6.89
C GLN A 300 35.84 -6.82 -5.75
N LEU A 301 36.78 -7.61 -5.26
CA LEU A 301 37.78 -7.13 -4.31
C LEU A 301 38.70 -6.12 -5.00
N THR A 302 38.98 -5.02 -4.32
CA THR A 302 40.01 -4.05 -4.74
C THR A 302 41.38 -4.48 -4.23
N LEU A 303 42.45 -4.01 -4.86
CA LEU A 303 43.84 -4.27 -4.44
C LEU A 303 44.16 -3.83 -2.98
N PHE A 304 43.28 -3.03 -2.39
CA PHE A 304 43.45 -2.51 -1.02
C PHE A 304 42.59 -3.26 0.02
N ASP A 305 41.74 -4.18 -0.42
CA ASP A 305 40.95 -5.00 0.48
C ASP A 305 41.83 -6.09 1.06
N SER A 306 42.00 -6.11 2.39
CA SER A 306 42.78 -7.17 3.02
C SER A 306 41.96 -8.46 3.01
N ILE A 307 42.54 -9.51 2.46
CA ILE A 307 41.93 -10.84 2.31
C ILE A 307 41.54 -11.45 3.67
N ASP A 308 42.12 -10.95 4.76
CA ASP A 308 41.95 -11.47 6.12
C ASP A 308 40.82 -10.78 6.93
N LYS A 309 40.15 -9.76 6.37
CA LYS A 309 38.99 -9.10 7.04
C LYS A 309 37.69 -9.57 6.45
N PRO A 310 36.72 -9.95 7.29
CA PRO A 310 35.35 -10.24 6.79
C PRO A 310 34.79 -9.00 6.10
N LEU A 311 34.10 -9.22 4.97
CA LEU A 311 33.42 -8.16 4.22
C LEU A 311 32.35 -7.53 5.09
N ASP A 312 32.35 -6.21 5.17
CA ASP A 312 31.29 -5.44 5.80
C ASP A 312 30.15 -5.25 4.80
N TYR A 313 29.23 -6.21 4.79
CA TYR A 313 28.08 -6.22 3.86
C TYR A 313 27.14 -5.05 4.08
N GLU A 314 27.03 -4.53 5.29
CA GLU A 314 26.22 -3.34 5.58
C GLU A 314 26.80 -2.11 4.89
N LYS A 315 28.11 -1.91 5.01
CA LYS A 315 28.81 -0.82 4.34
C LYS A 315 28.72 -0.93 2.82
N ILE A 316 28.95 -2.13 2.27
CA ILE A 316 28.84 -2.41 0.83
C ILE A 316 27.44 -2.09 0.32
N LEU A 317 26.40 -2.53 1.03
CA LEU A 317 25.02 -2.26 0.66
C LEU A 317 24.71 -0.77 0.70
N LYS A 318 25.11 -0.06 1.75
CA LYS A 318 24.91 1.40 1.88
C LYS A 318 25.62 2.17 0.77
N GLU A 319 26.82 1.80 0.40
CA GLU A 319 27.58 2.40 -0.72
C GLU A 319 26.90 2.15 -2.07
N ASN A 320 26.43 0.92 -2.33
CA ASN A 320 25.70 0.55 -3.53
C ASN A 320 24.36 1.30 -3.64
N ILE A 321 23.66 1.51 -2.53
CA ILE A 321 22.41 2.30 -2.47
C ILE A 321 22.70 3.77 -2.83
N VAL A 322 23.75 4.38 -2.25
CA VAL A 322 24.14 5.77 -2.53
C VAL A 322 24.52 5.96 -4.01
N CYS A 323 25.26 5.02 -4.60
CA CYS A 323 25.63 5.05 -6.02
C CYS A 323 24.42 4.97 -6.95
N ARG A 324 23.36 4.24 -6.57
CA ARG A 324 22.11 4.14 -7.37
C ARG A 324 21.23 5.39 -7.31
N ILE A 325 21.37 6.19 -6.24
CA ILE A 325 20.62 7.46 -6.10
C ILE A 325 21.23 8.57 -6.97
N LYS A 326 22.55 8.51 -7.25
CA LYS A 326 23.27 9.52 -8.03
C LYS A 326 23.21 9.29 -9.56
N ARG A 327 22.62 8.23 -10.02
CA ARG A 327 22.33 7.90 -11.44
C ARG A 327 20.85 8.07 -11.74
#